data_6094971388cbf52116488a270c8057c2
#
_entry.id   6094971388cbf52116488a270c8057c2
#
_cell.length_a   1.000
_cell.length_b   1.000
_cell.length_c   1.000
_cell.angle_alpha   90.00
_cell.angle_beta   90.00
_cell.angle_gamma   90.00
#
_symmetry.space_group_name_H-M   'P 1'
#
loop_
_entity.id
_entity.type
_entity.pdbx_description
1 polymer ?
#
loop_
_entity_poly.entity_id
_entity_poly.type
_entity_poly.pdbx_seq_one_letter_code
_entity_poly.pdbx_strand_id
1 'polypeptide(L)'
;MSKLSLLCNLFKPASLDTVLLKRKDGKFITLQAMMHIAPAEFYQHVNTNIKSFLYTHPNGKVFLEGVYNIEGDIESKEQMQQILSGSLFLEKDVELKDLYRAFAKFLGWNMQDAENYLNGVPDYVLVTADISSQEFVRLYNAQSDKVDETTVKNKKRWSEALKAFLDKKENKITQKDLEEIVQNKDNLNARILKPIIKKGLKTAISSAQSGSDILKELSVRDPLLSSIIIDTRNNRLIDMIEQAETDIFVTYGAAHLYCGDFALINALKSRGYELVSIGKYKL
;
A
#
# COMPACT_ATOMS: atom_id res chain seq x y z
N MET A 1 23.08 -12.11 3.47
CA MET A 1 23.21 -11.62 2.05
C MET A 1 24.50 -10.83 1.91
N SER A 2 25.29 -11.05 0.85
CA SER A 2 26.54 -10.32 0.64
C SER A 2 26.25 -8.86 0.22
N LYS A 3 27.14 -7.93 0.59
CA LYS A 3 27.07 -6.50 0.17
C LYS A 3 26.94 -6.34 -1.35
N LEU A 4 27.38 -7.32 -2.13
CA LEU A 4 27.28 -7.35 -3.59
C LEU A 4 25.83 -7.53 -4.07
N SER A 5 25.00 -8.34 -3.37
CA SER A 5 23.59 -8.55 -3.72
C SER A 5 22.75 -7.31 -3.50
N LEU A 6 23.11 -6.51 -2.49
CA LEU A 6 22.45 -5.21 -2.22
C LEU A 6 22.76 -4.20 -3.33
N LEU A 7 24.01 -4.16 -3.81
CA LEU A 7 24.42 -3.29 -4.92
C LEU A 7 23.74 -3.67 -6.23
N CYS A 8 23.61 -4.97 -6.54
CA CYS A 8 22.91 -5.42 -7.75
C CYS A 8 21.42 -5.05 -7.76
N ASN A 9 20.76 -5.01 -6.59
CA ASN A 9 19.36 -4.60 -6.49
C ASN A 9 19.14 -3.09 -6.65
N LEU A 10 20.17 -2.26 -6.36
CA LEU A 10 20.14 -0.81 -6.58
C LEU A 10 20.10 -0.42 -8.07
N PHE A 11 20.49 -1.32 -8.97
CA PHE A 11 20.50 -1.06 -10.42
C PHE A 11 19.34 -1.74 -11.17
N LYS A 12 18.53 -2.56 -10.52
CA LYS A 12 17.32 -3.10 -11.16
C LYS A 12 16.27 -2.01 -11.29
N PRO A 13 15.68 -1.83 -12.47
CA PRO A 13 14.56 -0.90 -12.62
C PRO A 13 13.41 -1.38 -11.71
N ALA A 14 12.88 -0.49 -10.87
CA ALA A 14 11.69 -0.78 -10.10
C ALA A 14 10.52 -1.00 -11.05
N SER A 15 9.77 -2.06 -10.83
CA SER A 15 8.55 -2.34 -11.57
C SER A 15 7.40 -2.61 -10.59
N LEU A 16 6.18 -2.32 -11.05
CA LEU A 16 4.97 -2.77 -10.37
C LEU A 16 4.41 -3.92 -11.18
N ASP A 17 4.22 -5.06 -10.54
CA ASP A 17 3.86 -6.29 -11.24
C ASP A 17 2.34 -6.41 -11.40
N THR A 18 1.95 -7.00 -12.52
CA THR A 18 0.62 -7.56 -12.74
C THR A 18 0.78 -9.07 -12.83
N VAL A 19 0.30 -9.80 -11.84
CA VAL A 19 0.49 -11.25 -11.71
C VAL A 19 -0.79 -11.96 -12.06
N LEU A 20 -0.76 -12.82 -13.08
CA LEU A 20 -1.88 -13.66 -13.47
C LEU A 20 -1.72 -15.06 -12.85
N LEU A 21 -2.71 -15.45 -12.07
CA LEU A 21 -2.82 -16.76 -11.46
C LEU A 21 -4.05 -17.50 -11.98
N LYS A 22 -3.97 -18.82 -12.03
CA LYS A 22 -5.08 -19.70 -12.40
C LYS A 22 -5.46 -20.58 -11.22
N ARG A 23 -6.74 -20.59 -10.86
CA ARG A 23 -7.34 -21.46 -9.85
C ARG A 23 -7.58 -22.87 -10.44
N LYS A 24 -7.68 -23.89 -9.60
CA LYS A 24 -7.90 -25.30 -10.03
C LYS A 24 -9.19 -25.50 -10.80
N ASP A 25 -10.22 -24.71 -10.54
CA ASP A 25 -11.51 -24.73 -11.27
C ASP A 25 -11.48 -23.97 -12.60
N GLY A 26 -10.31 -23.50 -13.00
CA GLY A 26 -10.09 -22.83 -14.27
C GLY A 26 -10.24 -21.30 -14.26
N LYS A 27 -10.71 -20.70 -13.15
CA LYS A 27 -10.86 -19.25 -13.02
C LYS A 27 -9.52 -18.54 -12.90
N PHE A 28 -9.50 -17.30 -13.37
CA PHE A 28 -8.30 -16.46 -13.34
C PHE A 28 -8.37 -15.39 -12.27
N ILE A 29 -7.21 -15.09 -11.68
CA ILE A 29 -7.02 -14.01 -10.74
C ILE A 29 -5.85 -13.16 -11.22
N THR A 30 -6.12 -11.90 -11.49
CA THR A 30 -5.11 -10.91 -11.81
C THR A 30 -4.82 -10.07 -10.58
N LEU A 31 -3.61 -10.13 -10.05
CA LEU A 31 -3.15 -9.26 -8.96
C LEU A 31 -2.35 -8.10 -9.53
N GLN A 32 -2.84 -6.89 -9.39
CA GLN A 32 -2.18 -5.64 -9.77
C GLN A 32 -1.56 -4.99 -8.53
N ALA A 33 -0.23 -4.94 -8.50
CA ALA A 33 0.48 -4.19 -7.46
C ALA A 33 0.22 -2.70 -7.58
N MET A 34 -0.24 -2.06 -6.49
CA MET A 34 -0.56 -0.64 -6.43
C MET A 34 0.43 0.14 -5.56
N MET A 35 0.45 1.45 -5.75
CA MET A 35 1.08 2.43 -4.86
C MET A 35 0.07 3.50 -4.49
N HIS A 36 0.14 4.02 -3.26
CA HIS A 36 -0.73 5.14 -2.83
C HIS A 36 -0.41 6.45 -3.55
N ILE A 37 0.84 6.63 -4.01
CA ILE A 37 1.27 7.77 -4.84
C ILE A 37 2.16 7.24 -5.96
N ALA A 38 1.86 7.61 -7.21
CA ALA A 38 2.59 7.18 -8.40
C ALA A 38 2.49 8.20 -9.54
N PRO A 39 3.30 8.08 -10.60
CA PRO A 39 3.09 8.83 -11.83
C PRO A 39 1.67 8.62 -12.40
N ALA A 40 1.10 9.64 -13.04
CA ALA A 40 -0.25 9.57 -13.62
C ALA A 40 -0.37 8.42 -14.63
N GLU A 41 0.66 8.20 -15.42
CA GLU A 41 0.74 7.16 -16.45
C GLU A 41 0.60 5.75 -15.85
N PHE A 42 1.06 5.54 -14.61
CA PHE A 42 0.86 4.27 -13.92
C PHE A 42 -0.63 4.00 -13.68
N TYR A 43 -1.38 4.96 -13.17
CA TYR A 43 -2.81 4.78 -12.92
C TYR A 43 -3.61 4.62 -14.23
N GLN A 44 -3.22 5.31 -15.30
CA GLN A 44 -3.79 5.11 -16.64
C GLN A 44 -3.53 3.69 -17.15
N HIS A 45 -2.32 3.16 -16.92
CA HIS A 45 -1.99 1.77 -17.25
C HIS A 45 -2.87 0.78 -16.47
N VAL A 46 -3.06 0.99 -15.15
CA VAL A 46 -3.94 0.16 -14.33
C VAL A 46 -5.39 0.23 -14.85
N ASN A 47 -5.90 1.42 -15.17
CA ASN A 47 -7.23 1.57 -15.75
C ASN A 47 -7.39 0.78 -17.06
N THR A 48 -6.39 0.86 -17.92
CA THR A 48 -6.37 0.08 -19.19
C THR A 48 -6.40 -1.42 -18.91
N ASN A 49 -5.62 -1.90 -17.93
CA ASN A 49 -5.59 -3.31 -17.55
C ASN A 49 -6.96 -3.78 -17.01
N ILE A 50 -7.61 -2.98 -16.15
CA ILE A 50 -8.95 -3.28 -15.62
C ILE A 50 -9.96 -3.38 -16.78
N LYS A 51 -9.99 -2.39 -17.68
CA LYS A 51 -10.92 -2.39 -18.81
C LYS A 51 -10.68 -3.56 -19.78
N SER A 52 -9.42 -3.88 -20.02
CA SER A 52 -9.04 -5.05 -20.84
C SER A 52 -9.49 -6.36 -20.19
N PHE A 53 -9.30 -6.49 -18.88
CA PHE A 53 -9.79 -7.63 -18.09
C PHE A 53 -11.32 -7.76 -18.21
N LEU A 54 -12.07 -6.70 -17.95
CA LEU A 54 -13.54 -6.72 -18.02
C LEU A 54 -14.05 -7.00 -19.44
N TYR A 55 -13.35 -6.56 -20.46
CA TYR A 55 -13.68 -6.87 -21.85
C TYR A 55 -13.56 -8.38 -22.15
N THR A 56 -12.50 -9.02 -21.63
CA THR A 56 -12.26 -10.47 -21.83
C THR A 56 -13.03 -11.35 -20.83
N HIS A 57 -13.44 -10.79 -19.70
CA HIS A 57 -14.16 -11.46 -18.62
C HIS A 57 -15.43 -10.66 -18.24
N PRO A 58 -16.51 -10.72 -19.04
CA PRO A 58 -17.68 -9.85 -18.86
C PRO A 58 -18.38 -9.99 -17.49
N ASN A 59 -18.27 -11.16 -16.85
CA ASN A 59 -18.80 -11.41 -15.50
C ASN A 59 -17.75 -11.19 -14.41
N GLY A 60 -16.55 -10.76 -14.77
CA GLY A 60 -15.44 -10.53 -13.84
C GLY A 60 -15.75 -9.44 -12.82
N LYS A 61 -15.09 -9.51 -11.66
CA LYS A 61 -15.17 -8.51 -10.60
C LYS A 61 -13.82 -7.86 -10.36
N VAL A 62 -13.84 -6.61 -9.92
CA VAL A 62 -12.65 -5.84 -9.54
C VAL A 62 -12.65 -5.67 -8.03
N PHE A 63 -11.71 -6.33 -7.37
CA PHE A 63 -11.54 -6.28 -5.92
C PHE A 63 -10.59 -5.14 -5.55
N LEU A 64 -11.08 -4.23 -4.73
CA LEU A 64 -10.37 -3.01 -4.34
C LEU A 64 -9.84 -3.11 -2.92
N GLU A 65 -8.59 -2.65 -2.73
CA GLU A 65 -8.05 -2.36 -1.42
C GLU A 65 -8.73 -1.11 -0.85
N GLY A 66 -9.04 -1.15 0.45
CA GLY A 66 -9.50 -0.01 1.22
C GLY A 66 -10.36 -0.43 2.39
N VAL A 67 -9.86 -0.17 3.60
CA VAL A 67 -10.67 -0.37 4.80
C VAL A 67 -11.94 0.44 4.67
N TYR A 68 -13.08 -0.24 4.74
CA TYR A 68 -14.38 0.41 4.56
C TYR A 68 -15.02 0.77 5.90
N ASN A 69 -15.83 1.83 5.89
CA ASN A 69 -16.61 2.24 7.05
C ASN A 69 -17.99 1.61 6.99
N ILE A 70 -18.44 1.06 8.10
CA ILE A 70 -19.84 0.65 8.25
C ILE A 70 -20.67 1.93 8.36
N GLU A 71 -21.79 1.99 7.64
CA GLU A 71 -22.68 3.15 7.66
C GLU A 71 -23.18 3.42 9.08
N GLY A 72 -23.00 4.67 9.52
CA GLY A 72 -23.37 5.11 10.89
C GLY A 72 -22.27 4.86 11.95
N ASP A 73 -21.22 4.10 11.69
CA ASP A 73 -20.13 3.85 12.64
C ASP A 73 -19.01 4.92 12.50
N ILE A 74 -19.31 6.11 13.00
CA ILE A 74 -18.36 7.23 13.02
C ILE A 74 -17.24 6.97 14.03
N GLU A 75 -17.55 6.34 15.16
CA GLU A 75 -16.59 6.09 16.24
C GLU A 75 -15.42 5.21 15.80
N SER A 76 -15.68 4.08 15.17
CA SER A 76 -14.62 3.18 14.68
C SER A 76 -13.77 3.84 13.60
N LYS A 77 -14.38 4.65 12.73
CA LYS A 77 -13.64 5.44 11.73
C LYS A 77 -12.67 6.39 12.39
N GLU A 78 -13.11 7.16 13.37
CA GLU A 78 -12.27 8.13 14.09
C GLU A 78 -11.17 7.43 14.90
N GLN A 79 -11.48 6.33 15.59
CA GLN A 79 -10.49 5.55 16.33
C GLN A 79 -9.43 4.96 15.40
N MET A 80 -9.81 4.36 14.27
CA MET A 80 -8.87 3.87 13.26
C MET A 80 -7.94 4.99 12.77
N GLN A 81 -8.50 6.16 12.46
CA GLN A 81 -7.74 7.32 12.04
C GLN A 81 -6.72 7.77 13.11
N GLN A 82 -7.13 7.79 14.38
CA GLN A 82 -6.24 8.13 15.50
C GLN A 82 -5.09 7.11 15.65
N ILE A 83 -5.37 5.82 15.50
CA ILE A 83 -4.36 4.76 15.53
C ILE A 83 -3.34 4.97 14.40
N LEU A 84 -3.81 5.15 13.16
CA LEU A 84 -2.94 5.34 11.99
C LEU A 84 -2.14 6.64 12.08
N SER A 85 -2.76 7.76 12.42
CA SER A 85 -2.10 9.06 12.59
C SER A 85 -1.08 9.02 13.75
N GLY A 86 -1.43 8.41 14.87
CA GLY A 86 -0.53 8.24 16.00
C GLY A 86 0.70 7.40 15.67
N SER A 87 0.58 6.37 14.84
CA SER A 87 1.71 5.54 14.41
C SER A 87 2.70 6.29 13.50
N LEU A 88 2.24 7.34 12.82
CA LEU A 88 3.02 8.18 11.91
C LEU A 88 3.39 9.54 12.50
N PHE A 89 3.10 9.77 13.81
CA PHE A 89 3.33 11.04 14.47
C PHE A 89 2.64 12.25 13.82
N LEU A 90 1.47 12.04 13.26
CA LEU A 90 0.62 13.11 12.76
C LEU A 90 -0.14 13.75 13.92
N GLU A 91 -0.47 15.04 13.83
CA GLU A 91 -1.43 15.65 14.73
C GLU A 91 -2.83 15.03 14.56
N LYS A 92 -3.68 15.23 15.56
CA LYS A 92 -4.97 14.55 15.65
C LYS A 92 -5.93 14.90 14.49
N ASP A 93 -5.76 16.10 13.93
CA ASP A 93 -6.53 16.65 12.81
C ASP A 93 -5.90 16.39 11.44
N VAL A 94 -4.73 15.74 11.39
CA VAL A 94 -4.03 15.38 10.15
C VAL A 94 -4.30 13.92 9.79
N GLU A 95 -4.94 13.71 8.66
CA GLU A 95 -5.19 12.37 8.15
C GLU A 95 -3.99 11.82 7.36
N LEU A 96 -3.83 10.50 7.34
CA LEU A 96 -2.85 9.82 6.48
C LEU A 96 -3.01 10.20 5.00
N LYS A 97 -4.26 10.41 4.56
CA LYS A 97 -4.57 10.84 3.20
C LYS A 97 -4.00 12.23 2.88
N ASP A 98 -3.95 13.13 3.86
CA ASP A 98 -3.38 14.48 3.67
C ASP A 98 -1.86 14.40 3.50
N LEU A 99 -1.20 13.53 4.27
CA LEU A 99 0.22 13.25 4.09
C LEU A 99 0.52 12.73 2.67
N TYR A 100 -0.23 11.74 2.19
CA TYR A 100 -0.07 11.23 0.82
C TYR A 100 -0.32 12.31 -0.23
N ARG A 101 -1.34 13.15 -0.04
CA ARG A 101 -1.66 14.27 -0.94
C ARG A 101 -0.52 15.31 -1.01
N ALA A 102 0.06 15.65 0.14
CA ALA A 102 1.20 16.57 0.19
C ALA A 102 2.42 16.00 -0.54
N PHE A 103 2.75 14.71 -0.31
CA PHE A 103 3.85 14.06 -1.01
C PHE A 103 3.59 13.89 -2.51
N ALA A 104 2.38 13.54 -2.92
CA ALA A 104 2.01 13.46 -4.33
C ALA A 104 2.24 14.81 -5.03
N LYS A 105 1.73 15.91 -4.47
CA LYS A 105 1.95 17.26 -4.98
C LYS A 105 3.44 17.65 -4.99
N PHE A 106 4.18 17.31 -3.94
CA PHE A 106 5.61 17.56 -3.87
C PHE A 106 6.38 16.84 -4.98
N LEU A 107 6.09 15.56 -5.23
CA LEU A 107 6.77 14.74 -6.24
C LEU A 107 6.28 15.02 -7.68
N GLY A 108 5.16 15.73 -7.85
CA GLY A 108 4.48 15.88 -9.15
C GLY A 108 3.88 14.54 -9.61
N TRP A 109 3.34 13.76 -8.68
CA TRP A 109 2.67 12.49 -8.90
C TRP A 109 1.19 12.58 -8.51
N ASN A 110 0.42 11.54 -8.82
CA ASN A 110 -0.98 11.42 -8.46
C ASN A 110 -1.15 10.50 -7.25
N MET A 111 -2.31 10.61 -6.60
CA MET A 111 -2.76 9.67 -5.56
C MET A 111 -3.50 8.49 -6.19
N GLN A 112 -3.59 7.39 -5.43
CA GLN A 112 -4.45 6.24 -5.70
C GLN A 112 -5.93 6.61 -5.41
N ASP A 113 -6.45 7.61 -6.09
CA ASP A 113 -7.87 7.96 -6.02
C ASP A 113 -8.64 7.24 -7.15
N ALA A 114 -9.92 6.88 -6.89
CA ALA A 114 -10.76 6.17 -7.85
C ALA A 114 -10.81 6.86 -9.21
N GLU A 115 -10.86 8.18 -9.24
CA GLU A 115 -10.85 9.00 -10.46
C GLU A 115 -9.63 8.76 -11.34
N ASN A 116 -8.49 8.37 -10.75
CA ASN A 116 -7.24 8.18 -11.47
C ASN A 116 -7.15 6.81 -12.16
N TYR A 117 -7.76 5.75 -11.58
CA TYR A 117 -7.58 4.39 -12.12
C TYR A 117 -8.88 3.59 -12.34
N LEU A 118 -10.05 4.11 -11.89
CA LEU A 118 -11.36 3.48 -12.10
C LEU A 118 -12.24 4.26 -13.08
N ASN A 119 -11.72 5.29 -13.74
CA ASN A 119 -12.50 6.10 -14.67
C ASN A 119 -13.13 5.25 -15.79
N GLY A 120 -14.46 5.27 -15.87
CA GLY A 120 -15.26 4.49 -16.82
C GLY A 120 -15.33 2.99 -16.51
N VAL A 121 -14.98 2.56 -15.30
CA VAL A 121 -15.26 1.21 -14.77
C VAL A 121 -16.62 1.24 -14.09
N PRO A 122 -17.56 0.34 -14.41
CA PRO A 122 -18.89 0.34 -13.81
C PRO A 122 -18.86 -0.03 -12.33
N ASP A 123 -19.64 0.66 -11.49
CA ASP A 123 -19.68 0.42 -10.05
C ASP A 123 -20.12 -1.00 -9.67
N TYR A 124 -21.02 -1.60 -10.43
CA TYR A 124 -21.56 -2.95 -10.15
C TYR A 124 -20.53 -4.07 -10.25
N VAL A 125 -19.36 -3.83 -10.87
CA VAL A 125 -18.24 -4.80 -10.90
C VAL A 125 -17.25 -4.58 -9.76
N LEU A 126 -17.32 -3.44 -9.05
CA LEU A 126 -16.40 -3.08 -7.98
C LEU A 126 -16.81 -3.74 -6.67
N VAL A 127 -15.86 -4.33 -5.98
CA VAL A 127 -16.05 -4.97 -4.67
C VAL A 127 -14.94 -4.50 -3.73
N THR A 128 -15.30 -3.90 -2.61
CA THR A 128 -14.32 -3.62 -1.55
C THR A 128 -13.97 -4.92 -0.85
N ALA A 129 -12.76 -5.41 -1.10
CA ALA A 129 -12.30 -6.72 -0.62
C ALA A 129 -11.34 -6.56 0.56
N ASP A 130 -11.81 -5.96 1.65
CA ASP A 130 -10.99 -5.57 2.79
C ASP A 130 -11.77 -5.76 4.11
N ILE A 131 -11.13 -5.43 5.25
CA ILE A 131 -11.77 -5.39 6.57
C ILE A 131 -12.50 -4.06 6.79
N SER A 132 -13.45 -4.03 7.73
CA SER A 132 -14.08 -2.78 8.15
C SER A 132 -13.21 -2.00 9.15
N SER A 133 -13.48 -0.69 9.31
CA SER A 133 -12.89 0.13 10.36
C SER A 133 -13.15 -0.45 11.75
N GLN A 134 -14.34 -0.98 12.00
CA GLN A 134 -14.72 -1.64 13.25
C GLN A 134 -13.85 -2.89 13.52
N GLU A 135 -13.66 -3.72 12.51
CA GLU A 135 -12.80 -4.90 12.61
C GLU A 135 -11.34 -4.51 12.85
N PHE A 136 -10.84 -3.49 12.15
CA PHE A 136 -9.50 -2.94 12.35
C PHE A 136 -9.28 -2.52 13.81
N VAL A 137 -10.18 -1.70 14.36
CA VAL A 137 -10.10 -1.20 15.73
C VAL A 137 -10.19 -2.34 16.75
N ARG A 138 -11.10 -3.29 16.56
CA ARG A 138 -11.23 -4.48 17.42
C ARG A 138 -9.93 -5.29 17.48
N LEU A 139 -9.32 -5.53 16.32
CA LEU A 139 -8.07 -6.29 16.22
C LEU A 139 -6.91 -5.55 16.88
N TYR A 140 -6.83 -4.24 16.68
CA TYR A 140 -5.79 -3.41 17.29
C TYR A 140 -5.91 -3.42 18.82
N ASN A 141 -7.10 -3.17 19.36
CA ASN A 141 -7.34 -3.13 20.81
C ASN A 141 -7.09 -4.50 21.46
N ALA A 142 -7.48 -5.61 20.81
CA ALA A 142 -7.24 -6.95 21.35
C ALA A 142 -5.76 -7.34 21.47
N GLN A 143 -4.87 -6.63 20.82
CA GLN A 143 -3.45 -6.94 20.79
C GLN A 143 -2.57 -5.80 21.34
N SER A 144 -3.14 -4.63 21.63
CA SER A 144 -2.40 -3.43 22.07
C SER A 144 -1.59 -3.65 23.35
N ASP A 145 -2.04 -4.53 24.24
CA ASP A 145 -1.36 -4.86 25.49
C ASP A 145 -0.07 -5.70 25.30
N LYS A 146 0.20 -6.15 24.06
CA LYS A 146 1.37 -6.99 23.72
C LYS A 146 2.53 -6.20 23.09
N VAL A 147 2.45 -4.88 23.06
CA VAL A 147 3.48 -4.00 22.47
C VAL A 147 4.75 -4.01 23.32
N ASP A 148 5.88 -4.42 22.75
CA ASP A 148 7.18 -4.51 23.42
C ASP A 148 8.03 -3.21 23.30
N GLU A 149 9.13 -3.15 24.07
CA GLU A 149 10.06 -2.01 24.04
C GLU A 149 10.74 -1.79 22.68
N THR A 150 10.87 -2.84 21.86
CA THR A 150 11.50 -2.79 20.55
C THR A 150 10.63 -1.99 19.57
N THR A 151 9.30 -2.20 19.66
CA THR A 151 8.31 -1.44 18.89
C THR A 151 8.39 0.06 19.21
N VAL A 152 8.53 0.41 20.50
CA VAL A 152 8.66 1.81 20.94
C VAL A 152 9.93 2.46 20.39
N LYS A 153 11.07 1.77 20.42
CA LYS A 153 12.34 2.27 19.84
C LYS A 153 12.27 2.51 18.34
N ASN A 154 11.63 1.60 17.60
CA ASN A 154 11.50 1.72 16.16
C ASN A 154 10.57 2.87 15.75
N LYS A 155 9.45 3.07 16.45
CA LYS A 155 8.58 4.24 16.27
C LYS A 155 9.36 5.56 16.43
N LYS A 156 10.21 5.65 17.45
CA LYS A 156 11.04 6.83 17.73
C LYS A 156 12.00 7.15 16.56
N ARG A 157 12.66 6.15 16.00
CA ARG A 157 13.64 6.30 14.91
C ARG A 157 13.05 6.88 13.61
N TRP A 158 11.81 6.54 13.31
CA TRP A 158 11.10 7.09 12.16
C TRP A 158 10.65 8.52 12.33
N SER A 159 10.09 8.80 13.49
CA SER A 159 9.73 10.15 13.86
C SER A 159 10.95 11.09 13.71
N GLU A 160 12.12 10.64 14.15
CA GLU A 160 13.37 11.39 14.03
C GLU A 160 13.78 11.61 12.56
N ALA A 161 13.65 10.59 11.69
CA ALA A 161 13.97 10.71 10.27
C ALA A 161 13.00 11.66 9.54
N LEU A 162 11.71 11.57 9.83
CA LEU A 162 10.70 12.43 9.23
C LEU A 162 10.81 13.87 9.75
N LYS A 163 11.12 14.05 11.03
CA LYS A 163 11.41 15.36 11.63
C LYS A 163 12.66 16.01 11.04
N ALA A 164 13.73 15.21 10.83
CA ALA A 164 14.94 15.69 10.16
C ALA A 164 14.67 16.12 8.72
N PHE A 165 13.78 15.40 8.01
CA PHE A 165 13.33 15.77 6.67
C PHE A 165 12.57 17.09 6.66
N LEU A 166 11.75 17.34 7.69
CA LEU A 166 10.93 18.55 7.83
C LEU A 166 11.65 19.70 8.55
N ASP A 167 12.93 19.49 8.96
CA ASP A 167 13.71 20.42 9.77
C ASP A 167 12.99 20.84 11.06
N LYS A 168 12.27 19.90 11.70
CA LYS A 168 11.43 20.17 12.85
C LYS A 168 12.01 19.71 14.17
N LYS A 169 11.79 20.56 15.19
CA LYS A 169 12.09 20.25 16.60
C LYS A 169 10.88 19.65 17.36
N GLU A 170 9.68 19.82 16.84
CA GLU A 170 8.43 19.39 17.47
C GLU A 170 8.09 17.91 17.19
N ASN A 171 7.24 17.35 18.07
CA ASN A 171 7.03 15.90 18.09
C ASN A 171 6.00 15.37 17.08
N LYS A 172 5.20 16.26 16.45
CA LYS A 172 4.12 15.87 15.54
C LYS A 172 4.15 16.68 14.26
N ILE A 173 3.67 16.07 13.18
CA ILE A 173 3.48 16.72 11.88
C ILE A 173 2.12 17.39 11.89
N THR A 174 2.09 18.65 11.58
CA THR A 174 0.90 19.50 11.56
C THR A 174 0.40 19.68 10.11
N GLN A 175 -0.83 20.15 9.95
CA GLN A 175 -1.36 20.54 8.65
C GLN A 175 -0.48 21.64 7.99
N LYS A 176 0.02 22.59 8.78
CA LYS A 176 0.93 23.64 8.31
C LYS A 176 2.21 23.07 7.70
N ASP A 177 2.77 21.99 8.26
CA ASP A 177 3.97 21.35 7.70
C ASP A 177 3.69 20.73 6.34
N LEU A 178 2.53 20.12 6.16
CA LEU A 178 2.12 19.58 4.87
C LEU A 178 1.95 20.68 3.83
N GLU A 179 1.42 21.82 4.22
CA GLU A 179 1.31 23.00 3.35
C GLU A 179 2.69 23.56 2.97
N GLU A 180 3.64 23.65 3.92
CA GLU A 180 5.01 24.08 3.66
C GLU A 180 5.73 23.14 2.68
N ILE A 181 5.55 21.82 2.77
CA ILE A 181 6.08 20.85 1.79
C ILE A 181 5.59 21.21 0.38
N VAL A 182 4.30 21.49 0.24
CA VAL A 182 3.68 21.80 -1.05
C VAL A 182 4.13 23.17 -1.58
N GLN A 183 4.20 24.19 -0.73
CA GLN A 183 4.63 25.55 -1.11
C GLN A 183 6.10 25.56 -1.57
N ASN A 184 6.95 24.79 -0.91
CA ASN A 184 8.39 24.72 -1.19
C ASN A 184 8.76 23.69 -2.26
N LYS A 185 7.79 23.08 -2.94
CA LYS A 185 8.02 21.98 -3.91
C LYS A 185 8.97 22.31 -5.06
N ASP A 186 9.16 23.59 -5.40
CA ASP A 186 9.97 24.04 -6.52
C ASP A 186 11.26 24.78 -6.10
N ASN A 187 11.54 24.87 -4.79
CA ASN A 187 12.78 25.47 -4.30
C ASN A 187 14.00 24.58 -4.59
N LEU A 188 15.21 25.11 -4.35
CA LEU A 188 16.46 24.42 -4.63
C LEU A 188 16.59 23.09 -3.87
N ASN A 189 16.20 23.09 -2.58
CA ASN A 189 16.22 21.89 -1.75
C ASN A 189 15.27 20.81 -2.29
N ALA A 190 14.06 21.19 -2.71
CA ALA A 190 13.12 20.27 -3.32
C ALA A 190 13.64 19.65 -4.62
N ARG A 191 14.37 20.43 -5.45
CA ARG A 191 14.98 19.92 -6.70
C ARG A 191 16.01 18.83 -6.42
N ILE A 192 16.73 18.91 -5.30
CA ILE A 192 17.69 17.88 -4.86
C ILE A 192 16.97 16.68 -4.23
N LEU A 193 15.95 16.94 -3.39
CA LEU A 193 15.27 15.91 -2.61
C LEU A 193 14.32 15.03 -3.43
N LYS A 194 13.60 15.59 -4.41
CA LYS A 194 12.67 14.83 -5.26
C LYS A 194 13.31 13.60 -5.92
N PRO A 195 14.46 13.69 -6.59
CA PRO A 195 15.11 12.51 -7.17
C PRO A 195 15.51 11.48 -6.12
N ILE A 196 15.97 11.92 -4.94
CA ILE A 196 16.36 11.05 -3.83
C ILE A 196 15.17 10.28 -3.31
N ILE A 197 14.04 10.95 -3.05
CA ILE A 197 12.81 10.32 -2.57
C ILE A 197 12.25 9.35 -3.62
N LYS A 198 12.18 9.77 -4.90
CA LYS A 198 11.73 8.90 -5.99
C LYS A 198 12.60 7.64 -6.10
N LYS A 199 13.94 7.80 -5.99
CA LYS A 199 14.86 6.67 -5.98
C LYS A 199 14.65 5.77 -4.76
N GLY A 200 14.44 6.35 -3.57
CA GLY A 200 14.14 5.61 -2.34
C GLY A 200 12.87 4.76 -2.45
N LEU A 201 11.78 5.33 -2.96
CA LEU A 201 10.53 4.61 -3.22
C LEU A 201 10.72 3.46 -4.21
N LYS A 202 11.43 3.71 -5.32
CA LYS A 202 11.75 2.66 -6.31
C LYS A 202 12.60 1.53 -5.69
N THR A 203 13.59 1.89 -4.87
CA THR A 203 14.42 0.90 -4.17
C THR A 203 13.59 0.06 -3.19
N ALA A 204 12.69 0.69 -2.44
CA ALA A 204 11.80 -0.02 -1.50
C ALA A 204 10.94 -1.07 -2.22
N ILE A 205 10.35 -0.72 -3.37
CA ILE A 205 9.55 -1.65 -4.19
C ILE A 205 10.42 -2.83 -4.70
N SER A 206 11.58 -2.54 -5.28
CA SER A 206 12.49 -3.59 -5.78
C SER A 206 12.97 -4.52 -4.67
N SER A 207 13.17 -3.97 -3.47
CA SER A 207 13.56 -4.73 -2.28
C SER A 207 12.43 -5.64 -1.80
N ALA A 208 11.18 -5.16 -1.82
CA ALA A 208 10.01 -5.96 -1.51
C ALA A 208 9.90 -7.18 -2.43
N GLN A 209 10.02 -6.95 -3.74
CA GLN A 209 9.94 -8.01 -4.76
C GLN A 209 11.05 -9.05 -4.63
N SER A 210 12.22 -8.67 -4.13
CA SER A 210 13.35 -9.58 -3.91
C SER A 210 13.30 -10.34 -2.59
N GLY A 211 12.23 -10.17 -1.79
CA GLY A 211 12.11 -10.77 -0.47
C GLY A 211 13.14 -10.26 0.54
N SER A 212 13.73 -9.08 0.28
CA SER A 212 14.70 -8.50 1.20
C SER A 212 14.01 -7.82 2.38
N ASP A 213 14.66 -7.87 3.54
CA ASP A 213 14.14 -7.44 4.84
C ASP A 213 13.86 -5.93 4.98
N ILE A 214 14.07 -5.09 3.94
CA ILE A 214 13.87 -3.63 4.06
C ILE A 214 12.41 -3.30 4.39
N LEU A 215 11.45 -3.99 3.77
CA LEU A 215 10.04 -3.80 4.15
C LEU A 215 9.70 -4.52 5.46
N LYS A 216 10.43 -5.58 5.80
CA LYS A 216 10.37 -6.19 7.12
C LYS A 216 10.92 -5.23 8.18
N GLU A 217 12.01 -4.51 7.91
CA GLU A 217 12.48 -3.42 8.76
C GLU A 217 11.50 -2.23 8.81
N LEU A 218 10.77 -1.97 7.74
CA LEU A 218 9.68 -1.00 7.71
C LEU A 218 8.43 -1.50 8.46
N SER A 219 8.13 -2.77 8.42
CA SER A 219 7.02 -3.41 9.13
C SER A 219 7.31 -3.68 10.62
N VAL A 220 8.56 -3.82 11.00
CA VAL A 220 9.03 -3.98 12.40
C VAL A 220 8.77 -2.74 13.28
N ARG A 221 8.24 -1.63 12.73
CA ARG A 221 7.97 -0.39 13.48
C ARG A 221 6.81 -0.48 14.45
N ASP A 222 5.78 -1.14 14.01
CA ASP A 222 4.65 -1.58 14.81
C ASP A 222 4.26 -2.96 14.30
N PRO A 223 4.82 -4.05 14.88
CA PRO A 223 4.53 -5.42 14.45
C PRO A 223 3.04 -5.73 14.45
N LEU A 224 2.31 -5.18 15.42
CA LEU A 224 0.88 -5.32 15.53
C LEU A 224 0.16 -4.63 14.38
N LEU A 225 0.46 -3.35 14.14
CA LEU A 225 -0.14 -2.59 13.07
C LEU A 225 0.22 -3.21 11.71
N SER A 226 1.46 -3.66 11.54
CA SER A 226 1.91 -4.37 10.33
C SER A 226 1.14 -5.67 10.09
N SER A 227 0.94 -6.49 11.14
CA SER A 227 0.16 -7.72 11.03
C SER A 227 -1.31 -7.45 10.65
N ILE A 228 -1.91 -6.40 11.21
CA ILE A 228 -3.28 -6.02 10.83
C ILE A 228 -3.31 -5.49 9.40
N ILE A 229 -2.41 -4.55 9.07
CA ILE A 229 -2.40 -3.89 7.75
C ILE A 229 -2.08 -4.89 6.62
N ILE A 230 -1.21 -5.87 6.83
CA ILE A 230 -0.80 -6.80 5.78
C ILE A 230 -1.48 -8.16 5.95
N ASP A 231 -1.19 -8.88 7.03
CA ASP A 231 -1.54 -10.29 7.12
C ASP A 231 -3.05 -10.51 7.27
N THR A 232 -3.71 -9.76 8.15
CA THR A 232 -5.16 -9.91 8.36
C THR A 232 -5.95 -9.52 7.11
N ARG A 233 -5.57 -8.42 6.47
CA ARG A 233 -6.24 -7.95 5.24
C ARG A 233 -5.98 -8.89 4.07
N ASN A 234 -4.77 -9.45 3.96
CA ASN A 234 -4.46 -10.49 2.97
C ASN A 234 -5.30 -11.75 3.18
N ASN A 235 -5.45 -12.22 4.42
CA ASN A 235 -6.31 -13.36 4.72
C ASN A 235 -7.77 -13.08 4.33
N ARG A 236 -8.29 -11.90 4.68
CA ARG A 236 -9.64 -11.50 4.27
C ARG A 236 -9.82 -11.51 2.76
N LEU A 237 -8.88 -10.92 2.02
CA LEU A 237 -8.89 -10.92 0.57
C LEU A 237 -8.85 -12.36 0.00
N ILE A 238 -7.99 -13.23 0.54
CA ILE A 238 -7.88 -14.62 0.10
C ILE A 238 -9.21 -15.36 0.29
N ASP A 239 -9.86 -15.19 1.45
CA ASP A 239 -11.16 -15.82 1.72
C ASP A 239 -12.21 -15.36 0.69
N MET A 240 -12.23 -14.08 0.33
CA MET A 240 -13.13 -13.54 -0.69
C MET A 240 -12.78 -14.06 -2.09
N ILE A 241 -11.50 -14.21 -2.43
CA ILE A 241 -11.05 -14.81 -3.68
C ILE A 241 -11.51 -16.28 -3.79
N GLU A 242 -11.40 -17.05 -2.71
CA GLU A 242 -11.80 -18.46 -2.69
C GLU A 242 -13.32 -18.63 -2.82
N GLN A 243 -14.10 -17.71 -2.28
CA GLN A 243 -15.57 -17.71 -2.39
C GLN A 243 -16.08 -17.17 -3.74
N ALA A 244 -15.25 -16.48 -4.51
CA ALA A 244 -15.70 -15.88 -5.74
C ALA A 244 -16.01 -16.92 -6.83
N GLU A 245 -17.12 -16.71 -7.51
CA GLU A 245 -17.61 -17.59 -8.59
C GLU A 245 -17.18 -17.13 -9.99
N THR A 246 -16.47 -16.01 -10.08
CA THR A 246 -16.04 -15.38 -11.33
C THR A 246 -14.53 -15.16 -11.37
N ASP A 247 -14.01 -14.76 -12.52
CA ASP A 247 -12.67 -14.22 -12.64
C ASP A 247 -12.55 -12.89 -11.90
N ILE A 248 -11.37 -12.61 -11.33
CA ILE A 248 -11.16 -11.47 -10.45
C ILE A 248 -9.94 -10.66 -10.90
N PHE A 249 -10.08 -9.35 -10.88
CA PHE A 249 -8.98 -8.40 -10.94
C PHE A 249 -8.81 -7.72 -9.58
N VAL A 250 -7.65 -7.83 -8.96
CA VAL A 250 -7.35 -7.30 -7.62
C VAL A 250 -6.41 -6.11 -7.73
N THR A 251 -6.77 -4.96 -7.15
CA THR A 251 -5.90 -3.80 -7.00
C THR A 251 -5.51 -3.63 -5.54
N TYR A 252 -4.32 -4.10 -5.19
CA TYR A 252 -3.81 -4.07 -3.82
C TYR A 252 -2.39 -3.52 -3.75
N GLY A 253 -2.06 -2.80 -2.68
CA GLY A 253 -0.73 -2.23 -2.48
C GLY A 253 0.38 -3.25 -2.65
N ALA A 254 1.50 -2.85 -3.26
CA ALA A 254 2.63 -3.73 -3.55
C ALA A 254 3.14 -4.49 -2.33
N ALA A 255 3.04 -3.89 -1.12
CA ALA A 255 3.39 -4.54 0.13
C ALA A 255 2.58 -5.82 0.39
N HIS A 256 1.29 -5.82 0.06
CA HIS A 256 0.41 -6.98 0.22
C HIS A 256 0.83 -8.18 -0.66
N LEU A 257 1.38 -7.91 -1.84
CA LEU A 257 1.77 -8.96 -2.77
C LEU A 257 3.05 -9.67 -2.34
N TYR A 258 3.98 -8.96 -1.70
CA TYR A 258 5.36 -9.42 -1.50
C TYR A 258 5.81 -9.52 -0.05
N CYS A 259 5.14 -8.83 0.89
CA CYS A 259 5.59 -8.70 2.28
C CYS A 259 4.76 -9.51 3.25
N GLY A 260 5.41 -9.88 4.39
CA GLY A 260 4.77 -10.65 5.45
C GLY A 260 4.72 -12.15 5.18
N ASP A 261 4.30 -12.88 6.20
CA ASP A 261 4.19 -14.34 6.16
C ASP A 261 3.04 -14.79 5.24
N PHE A 262 2.07 -13.93 5.03
CA PHE A 262 0.89 -14.14 4.19
C PHE A 262 0.93 -13.30 2.90
N ALA A 263 2.13 -13.02 2.35
CA ALA A 263 2.25 -12.36 1.05
C ALA A 263 1.35 -13.04 0.00
N LEU A 264 0.46 -12.27 -0.64
CA LEU A 264 -0.64 -12.79 -1.47
C LEU A 264 -0.19 -13.81 -2.51
N ILE A 265 0.90 -13.52 -3.22
CA ILE A 265 1.42 -14.42 -4.27
C ILE A 265 1.79 -15.78 -3.68
N ASN A 266 2.50 -15.80 -2.56
CA ASN A 266 2.95 -17.04 -1.92
C ASN A 266 1.76 -17.79 -1.28
N ALA A 267 0.88 -17.05 -0.62
CA ALA A 267 -0.31 -17.61 0.03
C ALA A 267 -1.27 -18.26 -0.98
N LEU A 268 -1.48 -17.66 -2.15
CA LEU A 268 -2.31 -18.25 -3.20
C LEU A 268 -1.61 -19.46 -3.85
N LYS A 269 -0.31 -19.37 -4.11
CA LYS A 269 0.44 -20.54 -4.63
C LYS A 269 0.39 -21.73 -3.68
N SER A 270 0.51 -21.53 -2.36
CA SER A 270 0.41 -22.60 -1.36
C SER A 270 -0.98 -23.27 -1.32
N ARG A 271 -2.01 -22.56 -1.78
CA ARG A 271 -3.38 -23.06 -1.96
C ARG A 271 -3.62 -23.72 -3.31
N GLY A 272 -2.56 -23.85 -4.14
CA GLY A 272 -2.60 -24.54 -5.42
C GLY A 272 -3.04 -23.68 -6.60
N TYR A 273 -2.92 -22.35 -6.49
CA TYR A 273 -3.03 -21.47 -7.64
C TYR A 273 -1.76 -21.53 -8.49
N GLU A 274 -1.91 -21.68 -9.78
CA GLU A 274 -0.79 -21.75 -10.73
C GLU A 274 -0.43 -20.36 -11.24
N LEU A 275 0.87 -20.02 -11.23
CA LEU A 275 1.37 -18.80 -11.84
C LEU A 275 1.35 -18.95 -13.37
N VAL A 276 0.58 -18.09 -14.05
CA VAL A 276 0.48 -18.08 -15.50
C VAL A 276 1.47 -17.08 -16.13
N SER A 277 1.47 -15.85 -15.64
CA SER A 277 2.36 -14.80 -16.16
C SER A 277 2.62 -13.68 -15.15
N ILE A 278 3.68 -12.92 -15.41
CA ILE A 278 4.00 -11.68 -14.69
C ILE A 278 4.26 -10.59 -15.72
N GLY A 279 3.36 -9.62 -15.78
CA GLY A 279 3.57 -8.33 -16.45
C GLY A 279 4.30 -7.35 -15.56
N LYS A 280 5.07 -6.41 -16.12
CA LYS A 280 5.85 -5.43 -15.37
C LYS A 280 5.65 -4.03 -15.91
N TYR A 281 5.16 -3.12 -15.06
CA TYR A 281 5.18 -1.70 -15.34
C TYR A 281 6.45 -1.08 -14.74
N LYS A 282 7.32 -0.51 -15.58
CA LYS A 282 8.57 0.16 -15.12
C LYS A 282 8.24 1.55 -14.60
N LEU A 283 8.62 1.83 -13.35
CA LEU A 283 8.48 3.14 -12.69
C LEU A 283 9.58 4.13 -13.11
#